data_85bf88ed30bd1c350bb78abfc76ad251
#
_entry.id   85bf88ed30bd1c350bb78abfc76ad251
#
_cell.length_a   1.000
_cell.length_b   1.000
_cell.length_c   1.000
_cell.angle_alpha   90.00
_cell.angle_beta   90.00
_cell.angle_gamma   90.00
#
_symmetry.space_group_name_H-M   'P 1'
#
loop_
_entity.id
_entity.type
_entity.pdbx_description
1 polymer ?
#
loop_
_entity_poly.entity_id
_entity_poly.type
_entity_poly.pdbx_seq_one_letter_code
_entity_poly.pdbx_strand_id
1 'polypeptide(L)'
;MSNDETAAKVRIARGADRLYGDLLIVLAVASLAAPLFAAATLAWALVLAGLAGVWWLFLDRTVHGMCAAAGWTLVTLALGLHLAFHIGLDIVPLDLTLCVGFLLLGGAELLLALARYRHRRGARLILIIGAASAAAFGLAVPFYLPAMPDWAPGVTLALMFAGVGVALLLGSRGDKSGADAG
;
A
#
# COMPACT_ATOMS: atom_id res chain seq x y z
N MET A 1 22.04 13.11 -22.88
CA MET A 1 21.04 13.48 -21.85
C MET A 1 21.69 14.56 -21.00
N SER A 2 21.12 15.75 -20.92
CA SER A 2 21.71 16.85 -20.14
C SER A 2 21.50 16.60 -18.64
N ASN A 3 22.42 17.11 -17.79
CA ASN A 3 22.31 17.02 -16.33
C ASN A 3 20.99 17.62 -15.81
N ASP A 4 20.47 18.63 -16.49
CA ASP A 4 19.21 19.30 -16.14
C ASP A 4 17.96 18.40 -16.34
N GLU A 5 17.96 17.57 -17.39
CA GLU A 5 16.87 16.61 -17.64
C GLU A 5 16.82 15.52 -16.56
N THR A 6 17.97 15.06 -16.14
CA THR A 6 18.07 14.06 -15.07
C THR A 6 17.61 14.63 -13.72
N ALA A 7 18.02 15.86 -13.40
CA ALA A 7 17.61 16.56 -12.18
C ALA A 7 16.10 16.86 -12.15
N ALA A 8 15.50 17.18 -13.29
CA ALA A 8 14.05 17.40 -13.41
C ALA A 8 13.27 16.10 -13.17
N LYS A 9 13.69 14.98 -13.77
CA LYS A 9 13.06 13.66 -13.58
C LYS A 9 13.11 13.21 -12.13
N VAL A 10 14.25 13.38 -11.44
CA VAL A 10 14.39 13.05 -10.02
C VAL A 10 13.46 13.91 -9.14
N ARG A 11 13.30 15.20 -9.46
CA ARG A 11 12.38 16.07 -8.72
C ARG A 11 10.92 15.64 -8.87
N ILE A 12 10.50 15.26 -10.07
CA ILE A 12 9.14 14.78 -10.35
C ILE A 12 8.87 13.48 -9.59
N ALA A 13 9.77 12.51 -9.65
CA ALA A 13 9.62 11.24 -8.95
C ALA A 13 9.51 11.43 -7.42
N ARG A 14 10.34 12.30 -6.82
CA ARG A 14 10.22 12.62 -5.39
C ARG A 14 8.92 13.32 -5.02
N GLY A 15 8.42 14.18 -5.90
CA GLY A 15 7.11 14.81 -5.72
C GLY A 15 5.99 13.77 -5.72
N ALA A 16 6.05 12.82 -6.64
CA ALA A 16 5.09 11.73 -6.74
C ALA A 16 5.12 10.81 -5.50
N ASP A 17 6.31 10.42 -5.01
CA ASP A 17 6.48 9.63 -3.79
C ASP A 17 5.83 10.32 -2.57
N ARG A 18 5.99 11.64 -2.46
CA ARG A 18 5.38 12.40 -1.35
C ARG A 18 3.87 12.45 -1.46
N LEU A 19 3.35 12.84 -2.62
CA LEU A 19 1.90 12.94 -2.82
C LEU A 19 1.21 11.60 -2.59
N TYR A 20 1.78 10.51 -3.11
CA TYR A 20 1.22 9.19 -2.91
C TYR A 20 1.37 8.74 -1.44
N GLY A 21 2.50 9.02 -0.80
CA GLY A 21 2.70 8.73 0.62
C GLY A 21 1.72 9.48 1.52
N ASP A 22 1.52 10.78 1.28
CA ASP A 22 0.56 11.60 2.03
C ASP A 22 -0.88 11.08 1.85
N LEU A 23 -1.26 10.73 0.61
CA LEU A 23 -2.56 10.14 0.32
C LEU A 23 -2.78 8.83 1.10
N LEU A 24 -1.78 7.94 1.11
CA LEU A 24 -1.88 6.68 1.86
C LEU A 24 -2.02 6.91 3.37
N ILE A 25 -1.35 7.91 3.94
CA ILE A 25 -1.55 8.29 5.35
C ILE A 25 -2.98 8.77 5.61
N VAL A 26 -3.54 9.59 4.72
CA VAL A 26 -4.94 10.02 4.82
C VAL A 26 -5.89 8.82 4.74
N LEU A 27 -5.65 7.91 3.81
CA LEU A 27 -6.46 6.68 3.68
C LEU A 27 -6.29 5.75 4.89
N ALA A 28 -5.11 5.71 5.51
CA ALA A 28 -4.89 4.97 6.76
C ALA A 28 -5.78 5.51 7.89
N VAL A 29 -5.82 6.84 8.07
CA VAL A 29 -6.70 7.48 9.06
C VAL A 29 -8.18 7.23 8.73
N ALA A 30 -8.57 7.34 7.46
CA ALA A 30 -9.93 7.06 7.02
C ALA A 30 -10.33 5.59 7.28
N SER A 31 -9.39 4.65 7.11
CA SER A 31 -9.63 3.23 7.38
C SER A 31 -9.87 2.93 8.86
N LEU A 32 -9.25 3.67 9.78
CA LEU A 32 -9.54 3.57 11.22
C LEU A 32 -10.95 4.06 11.57
N ALA A 33 -11.49 5.01 10.81
CA ALA A 33 -12.84 5.52 11.00
C ALA A 33 -13.91 4.67 10.28
N ALA A 34 -13.52 3.67 9.51
CA ALA A 34 -14.41 2.85 8.70
C ALA A 34 -15.55 2.15 9.48
N PRO A 35 -15.36 1.68 10.73
CA PRO A 35 -16.46 1.12 11.52
C PRO A 35 -17.63 2.09 11.73
N LEU A 36 -17.36 3.40 11.63
CA LEU A 36 -18.39 4.45 11.75
C LEU A 36 -19.14 4.71 10.43
N PHE A 37 -18.57 4.30 9.27
CA PHE A 37 -19.06 4.70 7.95
C PHE A 37 -19.50 3.54 7.04
N ALA A 38 -19.44 2.30 7.49
CA ALA A 38 -19.75 1.07 6.73
C ALA A 38 -18.58 0.44 5.96
N ALA A 39 -18.68 -0.87 5.71
CA ALA A 39 -17.66 -1.68 5.01
C ALA A 39 -17.32 -1.17 3.59
N ALA A 40 -18.26 -0.49 2.93
CA ALA A 40 -18.04 0.11 1.61
C ALA A 40 -16.88 1.13 1.60
N THR A 41 -16.63 1.84 2.72
CA THR A 41 -15.52 2.80 2.79
C THR A 41 -14.16 2.15 2.65
N LEU A 42 -13.98 0.93 3.16
CA LEU A 42 -12.73 0.17 3.03
C LEU A 42 -12.47 -0.25 1.58
N ALA A 43 -13.51 -0.71 0.88
CA ALA A 43 -13.42 -1.07 -0.52
C ALA A 43 -13.01 0.14 -1.38
N TRP A 44 -13.65 1.29 -1.17
CA TRP A 44 -13.32 2.52 -1.88
C TRP A 44 -11.94 3.08 -1.50
N ALA A 45 -11.49 2.93 -0.25
CA ALA A 45 -10.12 3.30 0.14
C ALA A 45 -9.07 2.47 -0.64
N LEU A 46 -9.31 1.17 -0.82
CA LEU A 46 -8.46 0.30 -1.66
C LEU A 46 -8.48 0.74 -3.13
N VAL A 47 -9.66 1.06 -3.68
CA VAL A 47 -9.77 1.55 -5.07
C VAL A 47 -8.98 2.84 -5.25
N LEU A 48 -9.14 3.80 -4.36
CA LEU A 48 -8.43 5.09 -4.42
C LEU A 48 -6.92 4.91 -4.27
N ALA A 49 -6.47 4.08 -3.32
CA ALA A 49 -5.06 3.75 -3.14
C ALA A 49 -4.49 3.08 -4.39
N GLY A 50 -5.22 2.15 -4.99
CA GLY A 50 -4.81 1.46 -6.21
C GLY A 50 -4.74 2.39 -7.42
N LEU A 51 -5.75 3.23 -7.66
CA LEU A 51 -5.76 4.20 -8.77
C LEU A 51 -4.62 5.23 -8.62
N ALA A 52 -4.44 5.77 -7.42
CA ALA A 52 -3.34 6.68 -7.15
C ALA A 52 -1.97 5.99 -7.31
N GLY A 53 -1.88 4.70 -6.95
CA GLY A 53 -0.69 3.89 -7.16
C GLY A 53 -0.37 3.66 -8.63
N VAL A 54 -1.38 3.44 -9.48
CA VAL A 54 -1.18 3.37 -10.94
C VAL A 54 -0.61 4.69 -11.46
N TRP A 55 -1.20 5.82 -11.07
CA TRP A 55 -0.69 7.13 -11.45
C TRP A 55 0.75 7.37 -10.95
N TRP A 56 1.03 6.99 -9.70
CA TRP A 56 2.38 7.05 -9.13
C TRP A 56 3.39 6.23 -9.92
N LEU A 57 3.05 5.01 -10.35
CA LEU A 57 3.93 4.15 -11.17
C LEU A 57 4.31 4.79 -12.49
N PHE A 58 3.43 5.57 -13.12
CA PHE A 58 3.74 6.29 -14.36
C PHE A 58 4.75 7.41 -14.14
N LEU A 59 4.78 8.02 -12.96
CA LEU A 59 5.69 9.10 -12.60
C LEU A 59 7.02 8.59 -12.05
N ASP A 60 7.00 7.47 -11.31
CA ASP A 60 8.18 6.83 -10.75
C ASP A 60 8.73 5.77 -11.70
N ARG A 61 9.63 6.20 -12.58
CA ARG A 61 10.32 5.31 -13.53
C ARG A 61 11.59 4.70 -12.97
N THR A 62 11.74 4.59 -11.66
CA THR A 62 12.90 3.92 -11.06
C THR A 62 12.80 2.42 -11.29
N VAL A 63 13.76 1.84 -12.02
CA VAL A 63 13.75 0.42 -12.42
C VAL A 63 13.78 -0.53 -11.21
N HIS A 64 14.45 -0.11 -10.12
CA HIS A 64 14.60 -0.94 -8.94
C HIS A 64 13.33 -0.99 -8.10
N GLY A 65 12.73 -2.18 -8.03
CA GLY A 65 11.51 -2.42 -7.26
C GLY A 65 10.21 -2.08 -7.98
N MET A 66 10.25 -1.71 -9.28
CA MET A 66 9.06 -1.38 -10.06
C MET A 66 8.06 -2.56 -10.12
N CYS A 67 8.56 -3.79 -10.27
CA CYS A 67 7.68 -4.98 -10.26
C CYS A 67 6.98 -5.17 -8.92
N ALA A 68 7.67 -4.92 -7.79
CA ALA A 68 7.07 -5.02 -6.47
C ALA A 68 6.04 -3.88 -6.24
N ALA A 69 6.35 -2.67 -6.68
CA ALA A 69 5.43 -1.53 -6.62
C ALA A 69 4.19 -1.75 -7.50
N ALA A 70 4.37 -2.28 -8.71
CA ALA A 70 3.28 -2.67 -9.59
C ALA A 70 2.42 -3.78 -8.98
N GLY A 71 3.05 -4.80 -8.40
CA GLY A 71 2.35 -5.87 -7.68
C GLY A 71 1.48 -5.33 -6.55
N TRP A 72 2.03 -4.49 -5.67
CA TRP A 72 1.27 -3.81 -4.61
C TRP A 72 0.07 -3.04 -5.17
N THR A 73 0.30 -2.20 -6.16
CA THR A 73 -0.73 -1.35 -6.77
C THR A 73 -1.85 -2.16 -7.42
N LEU A 74 -1.49 -3.18 -8.20
CA LEU A 74 -2.46 -4.03 -8.91
C LEU A 74 -3.29 -4.87 -7.95
N VAL A 75 -2.67 -5.46 -6.92
CA VAL A 75 -3.40 -6.25 -5.91
C VAL A 75 -4.35 -5.35 -5.13
N THR A 76 -3.90 -4.15 -4.72
CA THR A 76 -4.72 -3.17 -4.01
C THR A 76 -5.93 -2.75 -4.84
N LEU A 77 -5.71 -2.42 -6.12
CA LEU A 77 -6.78 -2.02 -7.04
C LEU A 77 -7.76 -3.17 -7.32
N ALA A 78 -7.24 -4.36 -7.61
CA ALA A 78 -8.06 -5.52 -7.92
C ALA A 78 -8.95 -5.93 -6.73
N LEU A 79 -8.39 -5.98 -5.52
CA LEU A 79 -9.16 -6.27 -4.32
C LEU A 79 -10.20 -5.18 -4.04
N GLY A 80 -9.81 -3.90 -4.19
CA GLY A 80 -10.74 -2.78 -4.02
C GLY A 80 -11.91 -2.83 -4.98
N LEU A 81 -11.65 -3.05 -6.28
CA LEU A 81 -12.70 -3.19 -7.30
C LEU A 81 -13.60 -4.41 -7.05
N HIS A 82 -12.98 -5.56 -6.70
CA HIS A 82 -13.73 -6.78 -6.38
C HIS A 82 -14.71 -6.55 -5.23
N LEU A 83 -14.26 -5.91 -4.15
CA LEU A 83 -15.09 -5.62 -2.98
C LEU A 83 -16.12 -4.50 -3.25
N ALA A 84 -15.74 -3.42 -3.96
CA ALA A 84 -16.62 -2.28 -4.22
C ALA A 84 -17.80 -2.64 -5.14
N PHE A 85 -17.55 -3.47 -6.14
CA PHE A 85 -18.54 -3.85 -7.13
C PHE A 85 -19.14 -5.25 -6.93
N HIS A 86 -18.76 -5.93 -5.86
CA HIS A 86 -19.22 -7.30 -5.56
C HIS A 86 -18.99 -8.29 -6.71
N ILE A 87 -17.94 -8.07 -7.51
CA ILE A 87 -17.64 -8.88 -8.69
C ILE A 87 -17.33 -10.31 -8.26
N GLY A 88 -18.20 -11.25 -8.61
CA GLY A 88 -17.97 -12.68 -8.36
C GLY A 88 -18.18 -13.13 -6.90
N LEU A 89 -18.72 -12.30 -6.00
CA LEU A 89 -19.04 -12.72 -4.63
C LEU A 89 -20.12 -13.81 -4.56
N ASP A 90 -20.93 -13.96 -5.61
CA ASP A 90 -21.87 -15.07 -5.76
C ASP A 90 -21.16 -16.42 -5.99
N ILE A 91 -19.89 -16.39 -6.46
CA ILE A 91 -19.11 -17.58 -6.78
C ILE A 91 -18.05 -17.84 -5.70
N VAL A 92 -17.42 -16.77 -5.17
CA VAL A 92 -16.36 -16.86 -4.17
C VAL A 92 -16.86 -16.27 -2.85
N PRO A 93 -16.88 -17.04 -1.77
CA PRO A 93 -17.29 -16.55 -0.46
C PRO A 93 -16.43 -15.35 -0.01
N LEU A 94 -17.06 -14.42 0.72
CA LEU A 94 -16.40 -13.19 1.17
C LEU A 94 -15.18 -13.48 2.07
N ASP A 95 -15.27 -14.48 2.94
CA ASP A 95 -14.18 -14.93 3.79
C ASP A 95 -12.95 -15.39 2.99
N LEU A 96 -13.17 -16.17 1.93
CA LEU A 96 -12.09 -16.59 1.05
C LEU A 96 -11.50 -15.41 0.28
N THR A 97 -12.35 -14.50 -0.20
CA THR A 97 -11.90 -13.26 -0.88
C THR A 97 -11.01 -12.42 0.03
N LEU A 98 -11.42 -12.19 1.27
CA LEU A 98 -10.65 -11.43 2.24
C LEU A 98 -9.36 -12.16 2.63
N CYS A 99 -9.43 -13.47 2.86
CA CYS A 99 -8.26 -14.28 3.17
C CYS A 99 -7.20 -14.15 2.07
N VAL A 100 -7.55 -14.51 0.84
CA VAL A 100 -6.62 -14.46 -0.30
C VAL A 100 -6.17 -13.03 -0.60
N GLY A 101 -7.09 -12.06 -0.55
CA GLY A 101 -6.79 -10.65 -0.81
C GLY A 101 -5.75 -10.09 0.16
N PHE A 102 -5.94 -10.30 1.46
CA PHE A 102 -4.99 -9.81 2.47
C PHE A 102 -3.65 -10.57 2.46
N LEU A 103 -3.65 -11.87 2.14
CA LEU A 103 -2.40 -12.61 1.93
C LEU A 103 -1.62 -12.07 0.72
N LEU A 104 -2.29 -11.78 -0.38
CA LEU A 104 -1.67 -11.19 -1.57
C LEU A 104 -1.15 -9.77 -1.29
N LEU A 105 -1.93 -8.94 -0.57
CA LEU A 105 -1.50 -7.61 -0.15
C LEU A 105 -0.27 -7.68 0.75
N GLY A 106 -0.29 -8.53 1.78
CA GLY A 106 0.86 -8.73 2.66
C GLY A 106 2.08 -9.24 1.91
N GLY A 107 1.90 -10.18 0.98
CA GLY A 107 2.98 -10.66 0.10
C GLY A 107 3.56 -9.55 -0.79
N ALA A 108 2.72 -8.73 -1.39
CA ALA A 108 3.14 -7.59 -2.22
C ALA A 108 3.88 -6.53 -1.39
N GLU A 109 3.43 -6.24 -0.17
CA GLU A 109 4.09 -5.31 0.75
C GLU A 109 5.45 -5.86 1.22
N LEU A 110 5.55 -7.16 1.50
CA LEU A 110 6.82 -7.81 1.81
C LEU A 110 7.81 -7.74 0.63
N LEU A 111 7.34 -8.00 -0.59
CA LEU A 111 8.16 -7.85 -1.80
C LEU A 111 8.64 -6.40 -1.96
N LEU A 112 7.78 -5.42 -1.69
CA LEU A 112 8.15 -4.00 -1.72
C LEU A 112 9.25 -3.70 -0.68
N ALA A 113 9.12 -4.24 0.54
CA ALA A 113 10.13 -4.09 1.59
C ALA A 113 11.50 -4.66 1.19
N LEU A 114 11.50 -5.82 0.54
CA LEU A 114 12.73 -6.53 0.18
C LEU A 114 13.37 -5.99 -1.10
N ALA A 115 12.57 -5.59 -2.10
CA ALA A 115 13.07 -5.14 -3.38
C ALA A 115 13.44 -3.65 -3.39
N ARG A 116 12.54 -2.77 -2.88
CA ARG A 116 12.72 -1.31 -2.98
C ARG A 116 13.46 -0.73 -1.77
N TYR A 117 13.19 -1.24 -0.55
CA TYR A 117 13.70 -0.68 0.71
C TYR A 117 14.78 -1.53 1.36
N ARG A 118 15.48 -2.39 0.59
CA ARG A 118 16.53 -3.30 1.08
C ARG A 118 17.58 -2.62 1.97
N HIS A 119 18.00 -1.43 1.58
CA HIS A 119 19.08 -0.69 2.26
C HIS A 119 18.57 0.31 3.32
N ARG A 120 17.24 0.49 3.47
CA ARG A 120 16.64 1.44 4.41
C ARG A 120 15.95 0.68 5.55
N ARG A 121 16.69 0.37 6.61
CA ARG A 121 16.23 -0.47 7.73
C ARG A 121 14.88 -0.02 8.30
N GLY A 122 14.70 1.28 8.58
CA GLY A 122 13.46 1.81 9.16
C GLY A 122 12.23 1.59 8.26
N ALA A 123 12.31 1.99 6.99
CA ALA A 123 11.23 1.79 6.03
C ALA A 123 10.92 0.29 5.83
N ARG A 124 11.96 -0.55 5.74
CA ARG A 124 11.80 -2.00 5.61
C ARG A 124 11.08 -2.62 6.80
N LEU A 125 11.43 -2.24 8.03
CA LEU A 125 10.77 -2.77 9.24
C LEU A 125 9.29 -2.40 9.30
N ILE A 126 8.94 -1.16 8.97
CA ILE A 126 7.55 -0.71 8.96
C ILE A 126 6.73 -1.52 7.95
N LEU A 127 7.26 -1.73 6.74
CA LEU A 127 6.60 -2.55 5.71
C LEU A 127 6.47 -4.02 6.13
N ILE A 128 7.47 -4.59 6.80
CA ILE A 128 7.38 -5.97 7.31
C ILE A 128 6.27 -6.09 8.37
N ILE A 129 6.12 -5.09 9.24
CA ILE A 129 5.04 -5.06 10.24
C ILE A 129 3.66 -4.99 9.54
N GLY A 130 3.50 -4.14 8.53
CA GLY A 130 2.29 -4.06 7.72
C GLY A 130 1.97 -5.40 7.03
N ALA A 131 2.95 -5.97 6.36
CA ALA A 131 2.83 -7.28 5.71
C ALA A 131 2.45 -8.40 6.68
N ALA A 132 3.07 -8.44 7.86
CA ALA A 132 2.76 -9.42 8.89
C ALA A 132 1.34 -9.25 9.44
N SER A 133 0.89 -7.99 9.63
CA SER A 133 -0.49 -7.72 10.08
C SER A 133 -1.53 -8.17 9.04
N ALA A 134 -1.28 -7.91 7.76
CA ALA A 134 -2.13 -8.37 6.68
C ALA A 134 -2.19 -9.89 6.57
N ALA A 135 -1.04 -10.56 6.65
CA ALA A 135 -0.98 -12.01 6.63
C ALA A 135 -1.70 -12.63 7.83
N ALA A 136 -1.49 -12.09 9.03
CA ALA A 136 -2.17 -12.56 10.25
C ALA A 136 -3.70 -12.39 10.14
N PHE A 137 -4.17 -11.24 9.64
CA PHE A 137 -5.58 -11.00 9.40
C PHE A 137 -6.14 -11.95 8.35
N GLY A 138 -5.49 -12.08 7.18
CA GLY A 138 -5.94 -12.99 6.12
C GLY A 138 -6.04 -14.44 6.59
N LEU A 139 -5.08 -14.92 7.39
CA LEU A 139 -5.13 -16.26 7.97
C LEU A 139 -6.22 -16.42 9.04
N ALA A 140 -6.54 -15.37 9.77
CA ALA A 140 -7.56 -15.42 10.83
C ALA A 140 -8.99 -15.39 10.27
N VAL A 141 -9.22 -14.74 9.11
CA VAL A 141 -10.55 -14.56 8.51
C VAL A 141 -11.35 -15.85 8.37
N PRO A 142 -10.84 -16.97 7.81
CA PRO A 142 -11.63 -18.18 7.61
C PRO A 142 -12.13 -18.81 8.91
N PHE A 143 -11.44 -18.58 10.02
CA PHE A 143 -11.75 -19.19 11.32
C PHE A 143 -12.59 -18.30 12.22
N TYR A 144 -12.46 -16.99 12.08
CA TYR A 144 -13.00 -16.04 13.06
C TYR A 144 -13.91 -14.97 12.47
N LEU A 145 -14.14 -14.95 11.15
CA LEU A 145 -14.92 -13.88 10.51
C LEU A 145 -16.25 -13.55 11.21
N PRO A 146 -17.06 -14.54 11.62
CA PRO A 146 -18.34 -14.26 12.31
C PRO A 146 -18.20 -13.63 13.70
N ALA A 147 -17.02 -13.79 14.32
CA ALA A 147 -16.72 -13.28 15.66
C ALA A 147 -15.70 -12.12 15.64
N MET A 148 -15.22 -11.73 14.45
CA MET A 148 -14.29 -10.62 14.33
C MET A 148 -14.96 -9.28 14.63
N PRO A 149 -14.28 -8.40 15.39
CA PRO A 149 -14.74 -7.04 15.57
C PRO A 149 -14.77 -6.30 14.24
N ASP A 150 -15.79 -5.48 13.99
CA ASP A 150 -15.98 -4.70 12.75
C ASP A 150 -14.81 -3.74 12.43
N TRP A 151 -14.04 -3.38 13.45
CA TRP A 151 -12.85 -2.51 13.28
C TRP A 151 -11.60 -3.25 12.76
N ALA A 152 -11.54 -4.59 12.85
CA ALA A 152 -10.32 -5.34 12.53
C ALA A 152 -9.82 -5.16 11.09
N PRO A 153 -10.67 -5.20 10.04
CA PRO A 153 -10.24 -4.91 8.67
C PRO A 153 -9.70 -3.50 8.52
N GLY A 154 -10.36 -2.52 9.17
CA GLY A 154 -9.97 -1.12 9.12
C GLY A 154 -8.59 -0.87 9.72
N VAL A 155 -8.31 -1.45 10.89
CA VAL A 155 -7.00 -1.35 11.54
C VAL A 155 -5.92 -2.01 10.70
N THR A 156 -6.19 -3.18 10.10
CA THR A 156 -5.22 -3.87 9.25
C THR A 156 -4.88 -3.03 8.02
N LEU A 157 -5.87 -2.50 7.31
CA LEU A 157 -5.65 -1.61 6.16
C LEU A 157 -4.94 -0.32 6.57
N ALA A 158 -5.27 0.25 7.74
CA ALA A 158 -4.59 1.44 8.25
C ALA A 158 -3.09 1.18 8.48
N LEU A 159 -2.73 0.04 9.07
CA LEU A 159 -1.33 -0.34 9.27
C LEU A 159 -0.58 -0.51 7.95
N MET A 160 -1.21 -1.14 6.95
CA MET A 160 -0.63 -1.31 5.63
C MET A 160 -0.45 0.02 4.90
N PHE A 161 -1.48 0.84 4.81
CA PHE A 161 -1.40 2.15 4.16
C PHE A 161 -0.42 3.09 4.86
N ALA A 162 -0.42 3.12 6.20
CA ALA A 162 0.56 3.88 6.97
C ALA A 162 1.98 3.35 6.73
N GLY A 163 2.16 2.04 6.67
CA GLY A 163 3.44 1.40 6.40
C GLY A 163 4.03 1.85 5.07
N VAL A 164 3.29 1.69 3.99
CA VAL A 164 3.71 2.11 2.64
C VAL A 164 3.87 3.62 2.56
N GLY A 165 2.92 4.40 3.10
CA GLY A 165 2.97 5.87 3.09
C GLY A 165 4.22 6.41 3.80
N VAL A 166 4.50 5.95 5.02
CA VAL A 166 5.71 6.34 5.77
C VAL A 166 6.98 5.91 5.06
N ALA A 167 7.02 4.69 4.49
CA ALA A 167 8.18 4.21 3.74
C ALA A 167 8.49 5.12 2.53
N LEU A 168 7.47 5.56 1.79
CA LEU A 168 7.61 6.51 0.68
C LEU A 168 8.11 7.87 1.15
N LEU A 169 7.55 8.41 2.23
CA LEU A 169 7.97 9.69 2.80
C LEU A 169 9.42 9.66 3.30
N LEU A 170 9.83 8.59 3.99
CA LEU A 170 11.22 8.40 4.40
C LEU A 170 12.15 8.23 3.18
N GLY A 171 11.66 7.55 2.13
CA GLY A 171 12.33 7.41 0.86
C GLY A 171 12.66 8.75 0.21
N SER A 172 11.70 9.66 0.19
CA SER A 172 11.82 10.98 -0.43
C SER A 172 12.73 11.96 0.34
N ARG A 173 12.95 11.75 1.66
CA ARG A 173 13.76 12.64 2.52
C ARG A 173 15.25 12.29 2.53
N GLY A 174 15.61 11.01 2.40
CA GLY A 174 16.98 10.53 2.63
C GLY A 174 18.04 10.97 1.61
N ASP A 175 17.63 11.57 0.51
CA ASP A 175 18.55 11.98 -0.58
C ASP A 175 19.06 13.43 -0.45
N LYS A 176 18.60 14.19 0.55
CA LYS A 176 19.10 15.56 0.78
C LYS A 176 20.46 15.59 1.47
N SER A 177 20.79 14.55 2.24
CA SER A 177 22.05 14.50 3.03
C SER A 177 23.30 14.28 2.18
N GLY A 178 23.18 13.81 0.94
CA GLY A 178 24.31 13.60 0.04
C GLY A 178 24.63 14.78 -0.89
N ALA A 179 23.71 15.73 -1.05
CA ALA A 179 23.88 16.88 -1.94
C ALA A 179 24.57 18.09 -1.27
N ASP A 180 24.54 18.14 0.07
CA ASP A 180 25.14 19.24 0.85
C ASP A 180 26.58 18.91 1.33
N ALA A 181 27.11 17.72 0.99
CA ALA A 181 28.43 17.27 1.41
C ALA A 181 29.47 17.22 0.25
N GLY A 182 29.16 17.78 -0.90
CA GLY A 182 30.07 17.95 -2.06
C GLY A 182 30.14 19.37 -2.52
#